data_03a74f3270fa1198e7b863c986bd36b4
#
_entry.id   03a74f3270fa1198e7b863c986bd36b4
#
_cell.length_a   1.000
_cell.length_b   1.000
_cell.length_c   1.000
_cell.angle_alpha   90.00
_cell.angle_beta   90.00
_cell.angle_gamma   90.00
#
_symmetry.space_group_name_H-M   'P 1'
#
loop_
_entity.id
_entity.type
_entity.pdbx_description
1 polymer ?
#
loop_
_entity_poly.entity_id
_entity_poly.type
_entity_poly.pdbx_seq_one_letter_code
_entity_poly.pdbx_strand_id
1 'polypeptide(L)'
;WRRLLSFRNRRTADTENDQVLERKVGDHFRKYKLLDTSVIIDGRVQAIAKTGFIEGTMLVPNFVLHELQLISDSADSMKRMRGRRGLDILNAMQKDKDIHIEMYEGDFEDMTEVDSKLLKLAKLLDGIVMTNDFNLNKVAQFQNVPVLNINALANALKPDVIPGEGMTVTV
;
A
#
# COMPACT_ATOMS: atom_id res chain seq x y z
N TRP A 1 23.91 -26.44 27.91
CA TRP A 1 22.67 -27.14 27.58
C TRP A 1 21.53 -26.82 28.56
N ARG A 2 21.81 -26.93 29.87
CA ARG A 2 20.85 -26.56 30.92
C ARG A 2 20.48 -25.07 30.89
N ARG A 3 21.39 -24.19 30.48
CA ARG A 3 21.12 -22.76 30.32
C ARG A 3 20.17 -22.47 29.12
N LEU A 4 20.28 -23.23 28.05
CA LEU A 4 19.37 -23.12 26.91
C LEU A 4 17.95 -23.61 27.22
N LEU A 5 17.83 -24.66 28.02
CA LEU A 5 16.55 -25.17 28.51
C LEU A 5 15.87 -24.22 29.51
N SER A 6 16.65 -23.56 30.39
CA SER A 6 16.12 -22.56 31.30
C SER A 6 15.67 -21.27 30.59
N PHE A 7 16.33 -20.90 29.48
CA PHE A 7 15.90 -19.80 28.63
C PHE A 7 14.59 -20.13 27.89
N ARG A 8 14.44 -21.39 27.49
CA ARG A 8 13.21 -21.87 26.81
C ARG A 8 12.03 -21.92 27.79
N ASN A 9 12.23 -22.31 29.02
CA ASN A 9 11.21 -22.30 30.07
C ASN A 9 10.86 -20.89 30.53
N ARG A 10 11.81 -19.96 30.56
CA ARG A 10 11.51 -18.56 30.86
C ARG A 10 10.66 -17.90 29.76
N ARG A 11 10.90 -18.23 28.49
CA ARG A 11 10.07 -17.75 27.38
C ARG A 11 8.64 -18.27 27.43
N THR A 12 8.42 -19.47 27.89
CA THR A 12 7.07 -20.03 28.02
C THR A 12 6.31 -19.50 29.25
N ALA A 13 7.00 -19.09 30.30
CA ALA A 13 6.37 -18.46 31.46
C ALA A 13 6.10 -16.97 31.26
N ASP A 14 6.94 -16.28 30.47
CA ASP A 14 6.74 -14.86 30.11
C ASP A 14 5.70 -14.69 28.98
N THR A 15 5.37 -15.76 28.23
CA THR A 15 4.39 -15.72 27.14
C THR A 15 2.97 -15.45 27.60
N GLU A 16 2.60 -15.74 28.84
CA GLU A 16 1.27 -15.40 29.34
C GLU A 16 1.08 -13.88 29.54
N ASN A 17 2.14 -13.17 29.89
CA ASN A 17 2.11 -11.71 30.04
C ASN A 17 2.45 -10.95 28.76
N ASP A 18 3.18 -11.59 27.83
CA ASP A 18 3.55 -11.00 26.52
C ASP A 18 2.52 -11.27 25.42
N GLN A 19 1.43 -11.97 25.71
CA GLN A 19 0.38 -12.27 24.72
C GLN A 19 -0.24 -11.00 24.09
N VAL A 20 -0.14 -9.86 24.76
CA VAL A 20 -0.61 -8.58 24.26
C VAL A 20 0.27 -8.06 23.12
N LEU A 21 1.54 -8.49 23.06
CA LEU A 21 2.52 -8.03 22.08
C LEU A 21 2.72 -8.99 20.92
N GLU A 22 2.20 -10.22 21.03
CA GLU A 22 2.28 -11.17 19.94
C GLU A 22 1.22 -10.88 18.87
N ARG A 23 1.67 -10.91 17.63
CA ARG A 23 0.76 -10.81 16.49
C ARG A 23 -0.12 -12.03 16.40
N LYS A 24 -1.40 -11.79 16.29
CA LYS A 24 -2.41 -12.82 16.09
C LYS A 24 -2.99 -12.73 14.69
N VAL A 25 -3.39 -13.87 14.15
CA VAL A 25 -4.18 -13.89 12.91
C VAL A 25 -5.45 -13.07 13.13
N GLY A 26 -5.69 -12.10 12.26
CA GLY A 26 -6.82 -11.18 12.38
C GLY A 26 -6.56 -9.90 13.18
N ASP A 27 -5.32 -9.65 13.61
CA ASP A 27 -4.95 -8.35 14.16
C ASP A 27 -5.03 -7.24 13.08
N HIS A 28 -4.91 -5.98 13.49
CA HIS A 28 -5.02 -4.85 12.56
C HIS A 28 -3.79 -4.65 11.67
N PHE A 29 -2.79 -5.52 11.73
CA PHE A 29 -1.64 -5.45 10.86
C PHE A 29 -1.88 -6.20 9.55
N ARG A 30 -1.66 -5.49 8.45
CA ARG A 30 -1.74 -6.06 7.12
C ARG A 30 -0.40 -5.94 6.42
N LYS A 31 0.23 -7.10 6.21
CA LYS A 31 1.59 -7.18 5.66
C LYS A 31 1.67 -6.59 4.25
N TYR A 32 0.70 -6.88 3.40
CA TYR A 32 0.73 -6.51 2.00
C TYR A 32 -0.14 -5.28 1.72
N LYS A 33 0.48 -4.28 1.10
CA LYS A 33 -0.17 -3.08 0.58
C LYS A 33 -0.17 -3.18 -0.94
N LEU A 34 -1.33 -3.46 -1.53
CA LEU A 34 -1.47 -3.63 -2.96
C LEU A 34 -1.65 -2.25 -3.61
N LEU A 35 -0.77 -1.92 -4.55
CA LEU A 35 -0.79 -0.64 -5.22
C LEU A 35 -1.70 -0.67 -6.46
N ASP A 36 -2.65 0.26 -6.50
CA ASP A 36 -3.41 0.56 -7.70
C ASP A 36 -2.62 1.47 -8.65
N THR A 37 -2.95 1.46 -9.94
CA THR A 37 -2.33 2.32 -10.94
C THR A 37 -2.39 3.81 -10.58
N SER A 38 -3.51 4.25 -10.01
CA SER A 38 -3.72 5.65 -9.61
C SER A 38 -2.69 6.15 -8.59
N VAL A 39 -2.31 5.32 -7.64
CA VAL A 39 -1.31 5.63 -6.61
C VAL A 39 0.10 5.67 -7.19
N ILE A 40 0.41 4.76 -8.10
CA ILE A 40 1.71 4.71 -8.75
C ILE A 40 1.90 5.95 -9.64
N ILE A 41 0.90 6.28 -10.45
CA ILE A 41 0.92 7.46 -11.33
C ILE A 41 1.03 8.76 -10.53
N ASP A 42 0.33 8.85 -9.41
CA ASP A 42 0.42 9.98 -8.49
C ASP A 42 1.85 10.24 -8.01
N GLY A 43 2.56 9.19 -7.66
CA GLY A 43 3.98 9.22 -7.28
C GLY A 43 4.27 9.62 -5.84
N ARG A 44 3.34 10.19 -5.09
CA ARG A 44 3.55 10.55 -3.68
C ARG A 44 3.84 9.34 -2.78
N VAL A 45 3.39 8.18 -3.20
CA VAL A 45 3.64 6.92 -2.47
C VAL A 45 5.14 6.64 -2.28
N GLN A 46 5.97 7.02 -3.22
CA GLN A 46 7.43 6.87 -3.11
C GLN A 46 7.99 7.65 -1.92
N ALA A 47 7.64 8.92 -1.80
CA ALA A 47 8.09 9.77 -0.69
C ALA A 47 7.52 9.28 0.65
N ILE A 48 6.25 8.88 0.68
CA ILE A 48 5.60 8.36 1.89
C ILE A 48 6.25 7.06 2.35
N ALA A 49 6.57 6.16 1.42
CA ALA A 49 7.23 4.90 1.73
C ALA A 49 8.60 5.11 2.40
N LYS A 50 9.33 6.13 1.99
CA LYS A 50 10.63 6.46 2.59
C LYS A 50 10.53 6.96 4.03
N THR A 51 9.40 7.50 4.44
CA THR A 51 9.20 8.00 5.82
C THR A 51 9.08 6.88 6.85
N GLY A 52 8.80 5.66 6.43
CA GLY A 52 8.55 4.53 7.33
C GLY A 52 7.10 4.40 7.80
N PHE A 53 6.18 5.29 7.39
CA PHE A 53 4.77 5.18 7.76
C PHE A 53 4.03 4.02 7.08
N ILE A 54 4.56 3.50 5.98
CA ILE A 54 4.00 2.32 5.33
C ILE A 54 4.76 1.09 5.82
N GLU A 55 4.14 0.33 6.70
CA GLU A 55 4.69 -0.91 7.19
C GLU A 55 4.44 -2.08 6.21
N GLY A 56 5.26 -3.12 6.35
CA GLY A 56 5.14 -4.34 5.55
C GLY A 56 5.69 -4.17 4.15
N THR A 57 5.08 -4.85 3.21
CA THR A 57 5.53 -4.92 1.82
C THR A 57 4.50 -4.30 0.89
N MET A 58 4.92 -3.38 0.06
CA MET A 58 4.12 -2.92 -1.07
C MET A 58 4.16 -3.97 -2.17
N LEU A 59 3.01 -4.32 -2.68
CA LEU A 59 2.85 -5.37 -3.68
C LEU A 59 2.27 -4.78 -4.96
N VAL A 60 2.97 -5.02 -6.07
CA VAL A 60 2.49 -4.61 -7.40
C VAL A 60 2.16 -5.86 -8.20
N PRO A 61 0.88 -6.16 -8.40
CA PRO A 61 0.48 -7.28 -9.25
C PRO A 61 0.86 -7.05 -10.72
N ASN A 62 1.17 -8.11 -11.43
CA ASN A 62 1.48 -8.05 -12.86
C ASN A 62 0.34 -7.45 -13.69
N PHE A 63 -0.90 -7.68 -13.30
CA PHE A 63 -2.04 -7.10 -14.01
C PHE A 63 -2.11 -5.56 -13.83
N VAL A 64 -1.61 -5.01 -12.73
CA VAL A 64 -1.44 -3.56 -12.55
C VAL A 64 -0.31 -3.03 -13.42
N LEU A 65 0.83 -3.73 -13.44
CA LEU A 65 1.94 -3.38 -14.32
C LEU A 65 1.52 -3.39 -15.80
N HIS A 66 0.77 -4.42 -16.20
CA HIS A 66 0.25 -4.53 -17.57
C HIS A 66 -0.68 -3.37 -17.93
N GLU A 67 -1.56 -2.96 -17.01
CA GLU A 67 -2.41 -1.79 -17.20
C GLU A 67 -1.58 -0.50 -17.39
N LEU A 68 -0.53 -0.31 -16.58
CA LEU A 68 0.39 0.83 -16.77
C LEU A 68 1.06 0.81 -18.14
N GLN A 69 1.47 -0.36 -18.62
CA GLN A 69 2.04 -0.51 -19.96
C GLN A 69 1.04 -0.16 -21.05
N LEU A 70 -0.20 -0.61 -20.93
CA LEU A 70 -1.27 -0.26 -21.86
C LEU A 70 -1.54 1.26 -21.89
N ILE A 71 -1.57 1.88 -20.72
CA ILE A 71 -1.72 3.34 -20.60
C ILE A 71 -0.53 4.06 -21.25
N SER A 72 0.68 3.57 -21.05
CA SER A 72 1.90 4.15 -21.65
C SER A 72 1.98 4.02 -23.16
N ASP A 73 1.24 3.07 -23.74
CA ASP A 73 1.14 2.85 -25.18
C ASP A 73 -0.10 3.49 -25.81
N SER A 74 -0.87 4.24 -25.03
CA SER A 74 -2.09 4.91 -25.50
C SER A 74 -1.80 5.90 -26.62
N ALA A 75 -2.73 6.00 -27.57
CA ALA A 75 -2.69 7.02 -28.63
C ALA A 75 -2.94 8.44 -28.06
N ASP A 76 -3.65 8.55 -26.95
CA ASP A 76 -3.84 9.81 -26.24
C ASP A 76 -2.55 10.22 -25.54
N SER A 77 -2.02 11.40 -25.89
CA SER A 77 -0.75 11.91 -25.37
C SER A 77 -0.77 12.10 -23.85
N MET A 78 -1.88 12.55 -23.29
CA MET A 78 -2.03 12.74 -21.83
C MET A 78 -1.99 11.42 -21.08
N LYS A 79 -2.73 10.43 -21.55
CA LYS A 79 -2.71 9.08 -20.97
C LYS A 79 -1.33 8.45 -21.10
N ARG A 80 -0.72 8.55 -22.27
CA ARG A 80 0.62 8.02 -22.52
C ARG A 80 1.65 8.59 -21.55
N MET A 81 1.64 9.90 -21.32
CA MET A 81 2.54 10.56 -20.37
C MET A 81 2.31 10.05 -18.94
N ARG A 82 1.07 9.89 -18.54
CA ARG A 82 0.73 9.37 -17.20
C ARG A 82 1.19 7.94 -17.01
N GLY A 83 0.98 7.08 -17.99
CA GLY A 83 1.46 5.69 -17.96
C GLY A 83 2.98 5.60 -17.88
N ARG A 84 3.70 6.38 -18.68
CA ARG A 84 5.16 6.46 -18.63
C ARG A 84 5.68 6.96 -17.29
N ARG A 85 5.04 7.98 -16.74
CA ARG A 85 5.36 8.47 -15.40
C ARG A 85 5.19 7.37 -14.36
N GLY A 86 4.10 6.61 -14.40
CA GLY A 86 3.86 5.51 -13.48
C GLY A 86 4.93 4.43 -13.58
N LEU A 87 5.33 4.05 -14.79
CA LEU A 87 6.41 3.09 -15.01
C LEU A 87 7.76 3.58 -14.49
N ASP A 88 8.08 4.85 -14.70
CA ASP A 88 9.32 5.47 -14.19
C ASP A 88 9.34 5.48 -12.66
N ILE A 89 8.24 5.84 -12.02
CA ILE A 89 8.09 5.84 -10.57
C ILE A 89 8.25 4.43 -10.00
N LEU A 90 7.58 3.45 -10.60
CA LEU A 90 7.69 2.06 -10.19
C LEU A 90 9.13 1.55 -10.30
N ASN A 91 9.80 1.86 -11.39
CA ASN A 91 11.20 1.49 -11.59
C ASN A 91 12.11 2.13 -10.53
N ALA A 92 11.90 3.41 -10.22
CA ALA A 92 12.64 4.11 -9.17
C ALA A 92 12.41 3.48 -7.79
N MET A 93 11.17 3.11 -7.48
CA MET A 93 10.83 2.45 -6.21
C MET A 93 11.49 1.08 -6.08
N GLN A 94 11.56 0.30 -7.16
CA GLN A 94 12.22 -1.01 -7.16
C GLN A 94 13.73 -0.91 -6.94
N LYS A 95 14.35 0.17 -7.38
CA LYS A 95 15.80 0.42 -7.20
C LYS A 95 16.15 0.98 -5.83
N ASP A 96 15.18 1.52 -5.11
CA ASP A 96 15.38 2.14 -3.80
C ASP A 96 15.45 1.07 -2.71
N LYS A 97 16.59 0.99 -2.03
CA LYS A 97 16.83 0.00 -0.97
C LYS A 97 16.00 0.24 0.29
N ASP A 98 15.52 1.46 0.50
CA ASP A 98 14.71 1.82 1.66
C ASP A 98 13.23 1.50 1.47
N ILE A 99 12.83 1.09 0.26
CA ILE A 99 11.46 0.77 -0.09
C ILE A 99 11.31 -0.75 -0.26
N HIS A 100 10.43 -1.35 0.54
CA HIS A 100 10.07 -2.75 0.41
C HIS A 100 8.92 -2.90 -0.58
N ILE A 101 9.25 -3.26 -1.80
CA ILE A 101 8.29 -3.47 -2.89
C ILE A 101 8.57 -4.80 -3.59
N GLU A 102 7.52 -5.55 -3.84
CA GLU A 102 7.58 -6.83 -4.53
C GLU A 102 6.59 -6.86 -5.68
N MET A 103 6.95 -7.59 -6.73
CA MET A 103 6.04 -7.89 -7.84
C MET A 103 5.31 -9.19 -7.54
N TYR A 104 4.00 -9.22 -7.86
CA TYR A 104 3.18 -10.42 -7.74
C TYR A 104 2.83 -10.94 -9.13
N GLU A 105 3.26 -12.15 -9.45
CA GLU A 105 3.12 -12.72 -10.80
C GLU A 105 1.79 -13.44 -11.05
N GLY A 106 1.02 -13.72 -10.01
CA GLY A 106 -0.27 -14.38 -10.16
C GLY A 106 -1.32 -13.50 -10.85
N ASP A 107 -2.26 -14.13 -11.50
CA ASP A 107 -3.40 -13.48 -12.15
C ASP A 107 -4.67 -14.31 -11.97
N PHE A 108 -5.81 -13.71 -12.26
CA PHE A 108 -7.13 -14.34 -12.22
C PHE A 108 -7.71 -14.40 -13.64
N GLU A 109 -7.61 -15.55 -14.28
CA GLU A 109 -8.03 -15.73 -15.67
C GLU A 109 -9.54 -15.60 -15.86
N ASP A 110 -10.31 -15.85 -14.82
CA ASP A 110 -11.77 -15.73 -14.80
C ASP A 110 -12.27 -14.27 -14.64
N MET A 111 -11.38 -13.33 -14.44
CA MET A 111 -11.69 -11.91 -14.24
C MET A 111 -10.97 -11.05 -15.27
N THR A 112 -11.62 -10.00 -15.73
CA THR A 112 -11.07 -9.09 -16.74
C THR A 112 -10.70 -7.71 -16.15
N GLU A 113 -11.46 -7.24 -15.16
CA GLU A 113 -11.26 -5.92 -14.57
C GLU A 113 -10.15 -5.93 -13.52
N VAL A 114 -9.20 -4.99 -13.66
CA VAL A 114 -8.07 -4.83 -12.74
C VAL A 114 -8.53 -4.52 -11.33
N ASP A 115 -9.52 -3.67 -11.16
CA ASP A 115 -10.08 -3.30 -9.86
C ASP A 115 -10.63 -4.53 -9.11
N SER A 116 -11.37 -5.37 -9.81
CA SER A 116 -11.91 -6.62 -9.24
C SER A 116 -10.80 -7.59 -8.86
N LYS A 117 -9.76 -7.69 -9.69
CA LYS A 117 -8.58 -8.53 -9.41
C LYS A 117 -7.83 -8.04 -8.17
N LEU A 118 -7.65 -6.72 -8.02
CA LEU A 118 -7.02 -6.12 -6.84
C LEU A 118 -7.79 -6.46 -5.56
N LEU A 119 -9.10 -6.32 -5.57
CA LEU A 119 -9.91 -6.61 -4.40
C LEU A 119 -9.88 -8.10 -4.03
N LYS A 120 -9.93 -8.98 -5.03
CA LYS A 120 -9.81 -10.42 -4.81
C LYS A 120 -8.46 -10.79 -4.22
N LEU A 121 -7.38 -10.25 -4.77
CA LEU A 121 -6.03 -10.51 -4.26
C LEU A 121 -5.86 -9.98 -2.83
N ALA A 122 -6.38 -8.80 -2.54
CA ALA A 122 -6.34 -8.24 -1.19
C ALA A 122 -7.06 -9.14 -0.17
N LYS A 123 -8.19 -9.71 -0.54
CA LYS A 123 -8.90 -10.67 0.32
C LYS A 123 -8.09 -11.94 0.55
N LEU A 124 -7.47 -12.49 -0.50
CA LEU A 124 -6.68 -13.72 -0.41
C LEU A 124 -5.43 -13.56 0.45
N LEU A 125 -4.80 -12.39 0.40
CA LEU A 125 -3.57 -12.08 1.14
C LEU A 125 -3.83 -11.44 2.50
N ASP A 126 -5.08 -11.17 2.85
CA ASP A 126 -5.44 -10.34 3.99
C ASP A 126 -4.70 -9.01 3.96
N GLY A 127 -4.63 -8.42 2.77
CA GLY A 127 -3.92 -7.18 2.48
C GLY A 127 -4.81 -5.95 2.52
N ILE A 128 -4.20 -4.82 2.28
CA ILE A 128 -4.86 -3.52 2.14
C ILE A 128 -4.59 -2.97 0.74
N VAL A 129 -5.58 -2.31 0.14
CA VAL A 129 -5.42 -1.68 -1.18
C VAL A 129 -5.07 -0.21 -0.99
N MET A 130 -4.03 0.25 -1.69
CA MET A 130 -3.68 1.67 -1.78
C MET A 130 -4.19 2.25 -3.09
N THR A 131 -5.09 3.20 -3.01
CA THR A 131 -5.70 3.81 -4.19
C THR A 131 -6.04 5.28 -3.96
N ASN A 132 -6.10 6.06 -5.04
CA ASN A 132 -6.69 7.40 -5.07
C ASN A 132 -8.03 7.42 -5.80
N ASP A 133 -8.45 6.28 -6.35
CA ASP A 133 -9.72 6.17 -7.07
C ASP A 133 -10.89 6.08 -6.09
N PHE A 134 -11.78 7.06 -6.17
CA PHE A 134 -12.96 7.12 -5.32
C PHE A 134 -13.91 5.94 -5.55
N ASN A 135 -14.07 5.50 -6.79
CA ASN A 135 -14.94 4.37 -7.12
C ASN A 135 -14.40 3.06 -6.55
N LEU A 136 -13.11 2.81 -6.72
CA LEU A 136 -12.48 1.64 -6.13
C LEU A 136 -12.56 1.66 -4.60
N ASN A 137 -12.35 2.82 -3.99
CA ASN A 137 -12.51 3.00 -2.55
C ASN A 137 -13.92 2.59 -2.07
N LYS A 138 -14.96 3.03 -2.77
CA LYS A 138 -16.35 2.66 -2.45
C LYS A 138 -16.61 1.16 -2.58
N VAL A 139 -16.20 0.56 -3.69
CA VAL A 139 -16.38 -0.88 -3.93
C VAL A 139 -15.62 -1.70 -2.88
N ALA A 140 -14.41 -1.28 -2.54
CA ALA A 140 -13.62 -1.92 -1.50
C ALA A 140 -14.31 -1.88 -0.14
N GLN A 141 -14.85 -0.74 0.26
CA GLN A 141 -15.62 -0.60 1.50
C GLN A 141 -16.84 -1.53 1.51
N PHE A 142 -17.56 -1.61 0.40
CA PHE A 142 -18.70 -2.50 0.27
C PHE A 142 -18.32 -3.98 0.41
N GLN A 143 -17.13 -4.35 -0.05
CA GLN A 143 -16.62 -5.72 0.05
C GLN A 143 -15.80 -5.97 1.33
N ASN A 144 -15.75 -5.03 2.26
CA ASN A 144 -14.98 -5.11 3.49
C ASN A 144 -13.45 -5.28 3.27
N VAL A 145 -12.94 -4.71 2.20
CA VAL A 145 -11.50 -4.63 1.94
C VAL A 145 -10.99 -3.29 2.46
N PRO A 146 -10.01 -3.28 3.36
CA PRO A 146 -9.44 -2.03 3.85
C PRO A 146 -8.67 -1.29 2.76
N VAL A 147 -8.75 0.02 2.79
CA VAL A 147 -8.14 0.90 1.80
C VAL A 147 -7.31 1.98 2.48
N LEU A 148 -6.15 2.27 1.92
CA LEU A 148 -5.36 3.46 2.19
C LEU A 148 -5.48 4.43 1.01
N ASN A 149 -6.02 5.61 1.26
CA ASN A 149 -6.18 6.64 0.25
C ASN A 149 -5.16 7.76 0.50
N ILE A 150 -4.29 8.02 -0.49
CA ILE A 150 -3.22 9.02 -0.37
C ILE A 150 -3.80 10.44 -0.27
N ASN A 151 -4.91 10.72 -0.96
CA ASN A 151 -5.56 12.02 -0.85
C ASN A 151 -6.15 12.26 0.54
N ALA A 152 -6.71 11.23 1.16
CA ALA A 152 -7.19 11.30 2.54
C ALA A 152 -6.04 11.55 3.52
N LEU A 153 -4.90 10.90 3.31
CA LEU A 153 -3.69 11.14 4.10
C LEU A 153 -3.23 12.60 3.95
N ALA A 154 -3.14 13.10 2.73
CA ALA A 154 -2.73 14.49 2.48
C ALA A 154 -3.67 15.49 3.16
N ASN A 155 -4.98 15.26 3.13
CA ASN A 155 -5.96 16.11 3.81
C ASN A 155 -5.80 16.06 5.32
N ALA A 156 -5.51 14.89 5.90
CA ALA A 156 -5.30 14.74 7.33
C ALA A 156 -4.05 15.48 7.83
N LEU A 157 -3.07 15.65 6.97
CA LEU A 157 -1.81 16.35 7.29
C LEU A 157 -1.90 17.86 7.14
N LYS A 158 -2.98 18.41 6.59
CA LYS A 158 -3.17 19.86 6.52
C LYS A 158 -3.30 20.43 7.93
N PRO A 159 -2.54 21.49 8.27
CA PRO A 159 -2.66 22.11 9.59
C PRO A 159 -4.03 22.77 9.75
N ASP A 160 -4.62 22.60 10.93
CA ASP A 160 -5.82 23.33 11.31
C ASP A 160 -5.51 24.82 11.42
N VAL A 161 -6.29 25.64 10.72
CA VAL A 161 -6.22 27.09 10.84
C VAL A 161 -7.12 27.51 12.00
N ILE A 162 -6.52 27.97 13.10
CA ILE A 162 -7.27 28.53 14.21
C ILE A 162 -7.62 29.98 13.84
N PRO A 163 -8.91 30.39 13.88
CA PRO A 163 -9.29 31.77 13.60
C PRO A 163 -8.56 32.73 14.55
N GLY A 164 -7.83 33.70 13.99
CA GLY A 164 -7.07 34.70 14.74
C GLY A 164 -5.57 34.48 14.83
N GLU A 165 -5.05 33.30 14.39
CA GLU A 165 -3.61 33.12 14.21
C GLU A 165 -3.13 33.73 12.88
N GLY A 166 -2.11 34.56 12.97
CA GLY A 166 -1.45 35.07 11.78
C GLY A 166 -0.67 33.98 11.09
N MET A 167 -1.09 33.60 9.87
CA MET A 167 -0.31 32.70 9.04
C MET A 167 0.57 33.45 8.08
N THR A 168 1.88 33.20 8.11
CA THR A 168 2.80 33.67 7.09
C THR A 168 2.77 32.71 5.92
N VAL A 169 2.19 33.15 4.81
CA VAL A 169 2.22 32.41 3.55
C VAL A 169 3.49 32.79 2.79
N THR A 170 4.45 31.88 2.73
CA THR A 170 5.58 32.03 1.79
C THR A 170 5.16 31.48 0.44
N VAL A 171 5.19 32.37 -0.55
CA VAL A 171 4.97 32.05 -1.96
C VAL A 171 6.26 31.46 -2.55
#